data_c55893d274362008ad399be16e40486a
#
_entry.id   c55893d274362008ad399be16e40486a
#
_cell.length_a   1.000
_cell.length_b   1.000
_cell.length_c   1.000
_cell.angle_alpha   90.00
_cell.angle_beta   90.00
_cell.angle_gamma   90.00
#
_symmetry.space_group_name_H-M   'P 1'
#
loop_
_entity.id
_entity.type
_entity.pdbx_description
1 polymer ?
#
loop_
_entity_poly.entity_id
_entity_poly.type
_entity_poly.pdbx_seq_one_letter_code
_entity_poly.pdbx_strand_id
1 'polypeptide(L)'
;LGGGGKHSYYHGEKRGGAEGLHRYRHEINLKEGSVMAYADYRYYITTYLGTAIQEADFPRLSLRASSFLDYYTQGRAARNDGLDALKMACCAIAEQYQAIDAAQALAQKALSASVTSEGELQSQSVGSWSKTYRSGGESAQQAATAAQSAQTHLASVAAQYLVGTGLLYRGRGCGYGHVPPCCDGL
;
A
#
# COMPACT_ATOMS: atom_id res chain seq x y z
N LEU A 1 5.94 40.94 -64.05
CA LEU A 1 6.53 41.57 -62.87
C LEU A 1 5.91 40.95 -61.61
N GLY A 2 6.46 39.90 -61.08
CA GLY A 2 5.92 39.26 -59.89
C GLY A 2 6.91 38.25 -59.36
N GLY A 3 7.57 38.60 -58.30
CA GLY A 3 8.51 37.78 -57.59
C GLY A 3 7.80 36.70 -56.77
N GLY A 4 8.08 35.41 -57.02
CA GLY A 4 7.63 34.28 -56.21
C GLY A 4 8.63 33.97 -55.14
N GLY A 5 8.23 34.19 -53.87
CA GLY A 5 8.98 33.74 -52.70
C GLY A 5 8.70 32.28 -52.42
N LYS A 6 9.74 31.46 -52.44
CA LYS A 6 9.68 30.03 -52.03
C LYS A 6 9.85 29.93 -50.54
N HIS A 7 8.82 29.52 -49.82
CA HIS A 7 8.91 29.13 -48.41
C HIS A 7 9.50 27.71 -48.32
N SER A 8 10.67 27.62 -47.74
CA SER A 8 11.33 26.38 -47.36
C SER A 8 10.77 25.92 -46.01
N TYR A 9 10.08 24.76 -46.00
CA TYR A 9 9.67 24.10 -44.76
C TYR A 9 10.84 23.29 -44.24
N TYR A 10 11.44 23.69 -43.13
CA TYR A 10 12.37 22.87 -42.37
C TYR A 10 11.59 21.83 -41.61
N HIS A 11 11.72 20.57 -41.99
CA HIS A 11 11.36 19.42 -41.18
C HIS A 11 12.41 19.23 -40.09
N GLY A 12 12.09 19.74 -38.89
CA GLY A 12 12.84 19.45 -37.66
C GLY A 12 12.35 18.16 -37.07
N GLU A 13 13.07 17.09 -37.28
CA GLU A 13 12.85 15.77 -36.68
C GLU A 13 13.22 15.84 -35.19
N LYS A 14 12.21 15.93 -34.33
CA LYS A 14 12.39 15.88 -32.85
C LYS A 14 12.53 14.44 -32.40
N ARG A 15 13.76 13.93 -32.41
CA ARG A 15 14.13 12.75 -31.62
C ARG A 15 14.42 13.23 -30.19
N GLY A 16 13.54 12.91 -29.26
CA GLY A 16 13.72 13.31 -27.85
C GLY A 16 12.45 13.08 -27.03
N GLY A 17 11.90 11.85 -27.03
CA GLY A 17 10.58 11.62 -26.45
C GLY A 17 10.52 10.79 -25.16
N ALA A 18 11.50 10.00 -24.80
CA ALA A 18 11.37 9.06 -23.69
C ALA A 18 12.00 9.53 -22.36
N GLU A 19 13.14 10.19 -22.41
CA GLU A 19 13.82 10.66 -21.18
C GLU A 19 13.18 11.90 -20.55
N GLY A 20 12.58 12.76 -21.35
CA GLY A 20 11.90 13.96 -20.88
C GLY A 20 10.62 13.66 -20.10
N LEU A 21 9.87 12.62 -20.46
CA LEU A 21 8.63 12.24 -19.79
C LEU A 21 8.87 11.64 -18.40
N HIS A 22 9.99 10.94 -18.20
CA HIS A 22 10.34 10.37 -16.89
C HIS A 22 10.74 11.46 -15.88
N ARG A 23 11.48 12.45 -16.32
CA ARG A 23 11.90 13.60 -15.49
C ARG A 23 10.71 14.51 -15.16
N TYR A 24 9.82 14.73 -16.13
CA TYR A 24 8.63 15.56 -15.93
C TYR A 24 7.60 14.92 -14.97
N ARG A 25 7.48 13.60 -14.98
CA ARG A 25 6.63 12.86 -14.03
C ARG A 25 7.16 12.92 -12.60
N HIS A 26 8.49 13.00 -12.41
CA HIS A 26 9.11 13.18 -11.10
C HIS A 26 8.94 14.60 -10.56
N GLU A 27 8.97 15.63 -11.42
CA GLU A 27 8.83 17.03 -11.00
C GLU A 27 7.38 17.44 -10.70
N ILE A 28 6.38 16.85 -11.36
CA ILE A 28 4.96 17.13 -11.08
C ILE A 28 4.57 16.60 -9.70
N ASN A 29 5.20 15.52 -9.25
CA ASN A 29 4.90 14.89 -7.95
C ASN A 29 5.40 15.70 -6.73
N LEU A 30 6.24 16.71 -6.95
CA LEU A 30 6.79 17.55 -5.88
C LEU A 30 5.94 18.80 -5.55
N LYS A 31 4.89 19.12 -6.34
CA LYS A 31 4.14 20.38 -6.20
C LYS A 31 2.70 20.26 -5.71
N GLU A 32 2.12 19.09 -5.75
CA GLU A 32 0.79 18.87 -5.21
C GLU A 32 0.94 17.97 -4.00
N GLY A 33 0.47 18.33 -2.83
CA GLY A 33 0.54 17.55 -1.58
C GLY A 33 -0.05 16.13 -1.69
N SER A 34 0.31 15.46 -2.76
CA SER A 34 0.03 14.06 -3.09
C SER A 34 0.81 13.21 -2.12
N VAL A 35 0.13 12.39 -1.37
CA VAL A 35 0.73 11.35 -0.54
C VAL A 35 1.59 10.49 -1.45
N MET A 36 2.92 10.62 -1.36
CA MET A 36 3.84 9.81 -2.13
C MET A 36 4.02 8.46 -1.43
N ALA A 37 4.03 7.39 -2.20
CA ALA A 37 4.35 6.08 -1.64
C ALA A 37 5.83 6.06 -1.21
N TYR A 38 6.10 5.56 0.00
CA TYR A 38 7.47 5.45 0.53
C TYR A 38 8.34 4.44 -0.20
N ALA A 39 7.72 3.43 -0.83
CA ALA A 39 8.43 2.43 -1.62
C ALA A 39 7.81 2.31 -3.02
N ASP A 40 8.66 2.10 -4.02
CA ASP A 40 8.27 1.75 -5.38
C ASP A 40 8.33 0.23 -5.60
N TYR A 41 7.77 -0.24 -6.71
CA TYR A 41 7.76 -1.67 -7.04
C TYR A 41 9.17 -2.23 -7.25
N ARG A 42 10.09 -1.42 -7.78
CA ARG A 42 11.47 -1.84 -7.96
C ARG A 42 12.14 -2.15 -6.61
N TYR A 43 11.94 -1.30 -5.60
CA TYR A 43 12.43 -1.53 -4.25
C TYR A 43 11.83 -2.82 -3.66
N TYR A 44 10.52 -3.03 -3.87
CA TYR A 44 9.81 -4.21 -3.41
C TYR A 44 10.41 -5.51 -3.90
N ILE A 45 10.76 -5.61 -5.22
CA ILE A 45 11.32 -6.83 -5.78
C ILE A 45 12.84 -6.98 -5.56
N THR A 46 13.60 -5.87 -5.48
CA THR A 46 15.08 -5.94 -5.42
C THR A 46 15.63 -5.90 -4.01
N THR A 47 15.03 -5.15 -3.11
CA THR A 47 15.55 -4.91 -1.75
C THR A 47 14.71 -5.64 -0.70
N TYR A 48 13.40 -5.49 -0.75
CA TYR A 48 12.50 -6.21 0.14
C TYR A 48 12.35 -7.69 -0.24
N LEU A 49 12.62 -8.04 -1.53
CA LEU A 49 12.51 -9.39 -2.10
C LEU A 49 11.08 -9.97 -2.02
N GLY A 50 10.09 -9.10 -2.11
CA GLY A 50 8.69 -9.49 -2.07
C GLY A 50 8.24 -10.13 -3.38
N THR A 51 7.34 -11.10 -3.28
CA THR A 51 6.77 -11.83 -4.43
C THR A 51 5.25 -11.90 -4.41
N ALA A 52 4.62 -11.41 -3.34
CA ALA A 52 3.18 -11.56 -3.14
C ALA A 52 2.35 -10.58 -3.98
N ILE A 53 2.86 -9.37 -4.26
CA ILE A 53 2.11 -8.30 -4.92
C ILE A 53 2.53 -8.18 -6.38
N GLN A 54 1.55 -8.12 -7.28
CA GLN A 54 1.79 -7.85 -8.70
C GLN A 54 2.09 -6.35 -8.94
N GLU A 55 2.83 -6.05 -10.00
CA GLU A 55 3.23 -4.69 -10.35
C GLU A 55 2.05 -3.72 -10.51
N ALA A 56 0.95 -4.21 -11.10
CA ALA A 56 -0.25 -3.41 -11.32
C ALA A 56 -0.95 -2.98 -10.02
N ASP A 57 -0.90 -3.81 -8.97
CA ASP A 57 -1.58 -3.55 -7.70
C ASP A 57 -0.69 -2.80 -6.70
N PHE A 58 0.63 -2.89 -6.86
CA PHE A 58 1.58 -2.33 -5.91
C PHE A 58 1.40 -0.83 -5.65
N PRO A 59 1.20 0.05 -6.67
CA PRO A 59 1.05 1.49 -6.42
C PRO A 59 -0.12 1.82 -5.49
N ARG A 60 -1.24 1.12 -5.63
CA ARG A 60 -2.43 1.30 -4.78
C ARG A 60 -2.14 0.85 -3.35
N LEU A 61 -1.51 -0.29 -3.19
CA LEU A 61 -1.23 -0.87 -1.87
C LEU A 61 -0.12 -0.11 -1.14
N SER A 62 0.93 0.32 -1.84
CA SER A 62 2.02 1.11 -1.26
C SER A 62 1.57 2.51 -0.83
N LEU A 63 0.66 3.14 -1.58
CA LEU A 63 0.06 4.41 -1.18
C LEU A 63 -0.78 4.27 0.10
N ARG A 64 -1.58 3.21 0.18
CA ARG A 64 -2.37 2.87 1.37
C ARG A 64 -1.48 2.59 2.60
N ALA A 65 -0.39 1.85 2.38
CA ALA A 65 0.61 1.57 3.41
C ALA A 65 1.30 2.85 3.90
N SER A 66 1.63 3.77 3.00
CA SER A 66 2.24 5.06 3.33
C SER A 66 1.30 5.93 4.17
N SER A 67 0.03 6.01 3.81
CA SER A 67 -0.99 6.71 4.59
C SER A 67 -1.15 6.13 6.00
N PHE A 68 -1.10 4.80 6.12
CA PHE A 68 -1.13 4.15 7.43
C PHE A 68 0.11 4.49 8.26
N LEU A 69 1.29 4.49 7.66
CA LEU A 69 2.56 4.85 8.33
C LEU A 69 2.55 6.29 8.80
N ASP A 70 2.03 7.23 8.01
CA ASP A 70 1.88 8.62 8.42
C ASP A 70 0.95 8.75 9.63
N TYR A 71 -0.19 8.10 9.59
CA TYR A 71 -1.12 8.07 10.73
C TYR A 71 -0.46 7.43 11.95
N TYR A 72 0.16 6.26 11.80
CA TYR A 72 0.76 5.51 12.91
C TYR A 72 1.91 6.25 13.58
N THR A 73 2.73 6.94 12.78
CA THR A 73 3.86 7.75 13.26
C THR A 73 3.48 9.20 13.59
N GLN A 74 2.20 9.58 13.45
CA GLN A 74 1.72 10.95 13.65
C GLN A 74 2.48 11.96 12.78
N GLY A 75 2.65 11.65 11.49
CA GLY A 75 3.31 12.49 10.50
C GLY A 75 4.84 12.57 10.61
N ARG A 76 5.46 11.79 11.53
CA ARG A 76 6.93 11.74 11.60
C ARG A 76 7.54 10.99 10.42
N ALA A 77 6.84 10.03 9.84
CA ALA A 77 7.26 9.31 8.64
C ALA A 77 7.49 10.27 7.48
N ALA A 78 6.57 11.19 7.22
CA ALA A 78 6.65 12.16 6.12
C ALA A 78 7.88 13.09 6.19
N ARG A 79 8.47 13.28 7.37
CA ARG A 79 9.70 14.07 7.54
C ARG A 79 10.98 13.25 7.38
N ASN A 80 10.85 11.93 7.26
CA ASN A 80 11.95 10.98 7.22
C ASN A 80 11.75 9.95 6.11
N ASP A 81 11.24 10.39 4.97
CA ASP A 81 10.87 9.58 3.78
C ASP A 81 12.06 8.79 3.20
N GLY A 82 13.27 9.26 3.41
CA GLY A 82 14.51 8.59 2.98
C GLY A 82 14.93 7.37 3.80
N LEU A 83 14.27 7.09 4.94
CA LEU A 83 14.66 5.97 5.81
C LEU A 83 14.33 4.62 5.15
N ASP A 84 15.34 3.75 5.05
CA ASP A 84 15.20 2.40 4.51
C ASP A 84 14.23 1.55 5.34
N ALA A 85 14.28 1.66 6.66
CA ALA A 85 13.32 1.02 7.57
C ALA A 85 11.86 1.40 7.28
N LEU A 86 11.61 2.64 6.85
CA LEU A 86 10.28 3.10 6.47
C LEU A 86 9.82 2.47 5.15
N LYS A 87 10.72 2.32 4.18
CA LYS A 87 10.43 1.65 2.91
C LYS A 87 10.15 0.16 3.12
N MET A 88 10.93 -0.50 3.97
CA MET A 88 10.69 -1.90 4.36
C MET A 88 9.34 -2.07 5.04
N ALA A 89 9.01 -1.18 6.00
CA ALA A 89 7.70 -1.18 6.66
C ALA A 89 6.55 -0.97 5.65
N CYS A 90 6.73 -0.07 4.68
CA CYS A 90 5.75 0.17 3.63
C CYS A 90 5.47 -1.09 2.81
N CYS A 91 6.51 -1.81 2.38
CA CYS A 91 6.37 -3.07 1.65
C CYS A 91 5.64 -4.13 2.47
N ALA A 92 6.04 -4.33 3.73
CA ALA A 92 5.41 -5.31 4.60
C ALA A 92 3.92 -5.01 4.86
N ILE A 93 3.58 -3.74 5.08
CA ILE A 93 2.18 -3.31 5.28
C ILE A 93 1.38 -3.44 3.98
N ALA A 94 1.98 -3.19 2.82
CA ALA A 94 1.33 -3.39 1.52
C ALA A 94 0.93 -4.86 1.32
N GLU A 95 1.77 -5.82 1.70
CA GLU A 95 1.43 -7.25 1.67
C GLU A 95 0.27 -7.59 2.63
N GLN A 96 0.23 -6.98 3.82
CA GLN A 96 -0.89 -7.17 4.74
C GLN A 96 -2.20 -6.62 4.15
N TYR A 97 -2.16 -5.47 3.50
CA TYR A 97 -3.34 -4.93 2.83
C TYR A 97 -3.83 -5.82 1.68
N GLN A 98 -2.93 -6.46 0.93
CA GLN A 98 -3.32 -7.43 -0.08
C GLN A 98 -4.04 -8.63 0.55
N ALA A 99 -3.52 -9.16 1.65
CA ALA A 99 -4.17 -10.28 2.37
C ALA A 99 -5.55 -9.88 2.91
N ILE A 100 -5.69 -8.66 3.45
CA ILE A 100 -6.96 -8.11 3.91
C ILE A 100 -7.95 -7.98 2.75
N ASP A 101 -7.53 -7.40 1.63
CA ASP A 101 -8.38 -7.23 0.45
C ASP A 101 -8.83 -8.59 -0.10
N ALA A 102 -7.96 -9.59 -0.15
CA ALA A 102 -8.29 -10.95 -0.57
C ALA A 102 -9.30 -11.62 0.39
N ALA A 103 -9.12 -11.49 1.70
CA ALA A 103 -10.05 -12.00 2.69
C ALA A 103 -11.43 -11.33 2.59
N GLN A 104 -11.48 -10.03 2.39
CA GLN A 104 -12.73 -9.29 2.21
C GLN A 104 -13.45 -9.70 0.91
N ALA A 105 -12.71 -9.90 -0.19
CA ALA A 105 -13.29 -10.37 -1.45
C ALA A 105 -13.90 -11.77 -1.32
N LEU A 106 -13.25 -12.67 -0.59
CA LEU A 106 -13.80 -13.99 -0.29
C LEU A 106 -15.07 -13.92 0.57
N ALA A 107 -15.08 -13.06 1.59
CA ALA A 107 -16.26 -12.83 2.43
C ALA A 107 -17.44 -12.31 1.61
N GLN A 108 -17.21 -11.32 0.74
CA GLN A 108 -18.24 -10.76 -0.14
C GLN A 108 -18.78 -11.80 -1.13
N LYS A 109 -17.87 -12.61 -1.72
CA LYS A 109 -18.26 -13.68 -2.63
C LYS A 109 -19.10 -14.75 -1.92
N ALA A 110 -18.77 -15.12 -0.68
CA ALA A 110 -19.56 -16.07 0.11
C ALA A 110 -20.94 -15.50 0.46
N LEU A 111 -21.04 -14.21 0.82
CA LEU A 111 -22.30 -13.54 1.07
C LEU A 111 -23.18 -13.45 -0.19
N SER A 112 -22.61 -13.10 -1.34
CA SER A 112 -23.37 -13.04 -2.59
C SER A 112 -23.89 -14.40 -3.03
N ALA A 113 -23.12 -15.48 -2.80
CA ALA A 113 -23.55 -16.84 -3.08
C ALA A 113 -24.71 -17.29 -2.18
N SER A 114 -24.73 -16.85 -0.91
CA SER A 114 -25.82 -17.18 0.01
C SER A 114 -27.14 -16.46 -0.32
N VAL A 115 -27.08 -15.28 -0.94
CA VAL A 115 -28.27 -14.51 -1.33
C VAL A 115 -28.93 -15.07 -2.60
N THR A 116 -28.15 -15.71 -3.48
CA THR A 116 -28.66 -16.25 -4.76
C THR A 116 -29.18 -17.68 -4.66
N SER A 117 -28.87 -18.42 -3.60
CA SER A 117 -29.43 -19.74 -3.33
C SER A 117 -30.73 -19.58 -2.53
N GLU A 118 -31.88 -19.85 -3.17
CA GLU A 118 -33.18 -19.99 -2.48
C GLU A 118 -33.06 -21.10 -1.43
N GLY A 119 -32.85 -20.72 -0.15
CA GLY A 119 -32.81 -21.63 1.00
C GLY A 119 -31.58 -22.51 1.03
N GLU A 120 -30.60 -22.13 1.84
CA GLU A 120 -29.47 -23.01 2.19
C GLU A 120 -30.02 -24.30 2.84
N LEU A 121 -29.97 -25.39 2.07
CA LEU A 121 -30.10 -26.73 2.64
C LEU A 121 -28.85 -27.01 3.47
N GLN A 122 -28.92 -26.75 4.77
CA GLN A 122 -27.81 -27.00 5.72
C GLN A 122 -27.44 -28.47 5.82
N SER A 123 -28.38 -29.35 5.57
CA SER A 123 -28.14 -30.79 5.52
C SER A 123 -29.20 -31.50 4.68
N GLN A 124 -28.74 -32.40 3.83
CA GLN A 124 -29.60 -33.30 3.08
C GLN A 124 -29.27 -34.76 3.50
N SER A 125 -30.26 -35.43 4.03
CA SER A 125 -30.16 -36.83 4.44
C SER A 125 -31.16 -37.68 3.63
N VAL A 126 -30.67 -38.66 2.91
CA VAL A 126 -31.49 -39.65 2.19
C VAL A 126 -30.98 -41.05 2.54
N GLY A 127 -31.72 -41.74 3.38
CA GLY A 127 -31.32 -43.05 3.85
C GLY A 127 -30.07 -43.02 4.74
N SER A 128 -29.07 -43.83 4.43
CA SER A 128 -27.81 -43.87 5.16
C SER A 128 -26.77 -42.86 4.62
N TRP A 129 -27.14 -42.00 3.64
CA TRP A 129 -26.27 -40.99 3.10
C TRP A 129 -26.66 -39.61 3.60
N SER A 130 -25.72 -38.92 4.24
CA SER A 130 -25.88 -37.53 4.68
C SER A 130 -24.78 -36.64 4.09
N LYS A 131 -25.17 -35.53 3.51
CA LYS A 131 -24.26 -34.50 3.01
C LYS A 131 -24.53 -33.21 3.76
N THR A 132 -23.57 -32.78 4.55
CA THR A 132 -23.62 -31.51 5.26
C THR A 132 -22.88 -30.49 4.43
N TYR A 133 -23.56 -29.42 4.06
CA TYR A 133 -22.93 -28.25 3.45
C TYR A 133 -22.55 -27.26 4.54
N ARG A 134 -21.35 -26.74 4.49
CA ARG A 134 -20.95 -25.63 5.38
C ARG A 134 -21.76 -24.39 4.97
N SER A 135 -22.46 -23.78 5.91
CA SER A 135 -23.26 -22.60 5.61
C SER A 135 -22.36 -21.45 5.11
N GLY A 136 -22.77 -20.77 4.05
CA GLY A 136 -22.01 -19.64 3.49
C GLY A 136 -21.80 -18.54 4.52
N GLY A 137 -22.70 -18.41 5.49
CA GLY A 137 -22.61 -17.47 6.59
C GLY A 137 -21.40 -17.73 7.52
N GLU A 138 -21.07 -18.98 7.83
CA GLU A 138 -19.89 -19.30 8.67
C GLU A 138 -18.59 -19.00 7.97
N SER A 139 -18.48 -19.30 6.66
CA SER A 139 -17.29 -18.97 5.88
C SER A 139 -17.09 -17.47 5.71
N ALA A 140 -18.17 -16.71 5.51
CA ALA A 140 -18.15 -15.26 5.44
C ALA A 140 -17.73 -14.64 6.78
N GLN A 141 -18.21 -15.17 7.89
CA GLN A 141 -17.87 -14.69 9.23
C GLN A 141 -16.41 -15.00 9.58
N GLN A 142 -15.90 -16.19 9.22
CA GLN A 142 -14.48 -16.52 9.37
C GLN A 142 -13.58 -15.60 8.55
N ALA A 143 -13.94 -15.30 7.30
CA ALA A 143 -13.18 -14.38 6.46
C ALA A 143 -13.23 -12.95 7.01
N ALA A 144 -14.36 -12.48 7.54
CA ALA A 144 -14.47 -11.17 8.17
C ALA A 144 -13.61 -11.05 9.44
N THR A 145 -13.61 -12.09 10.30
CA THR A 145 -12.77 -12.12 11.50
C THR A 145 -11.27 -12.19 11.14
N ALA A 146 -10.90 -12.92 10.09
CA ALA A 146 -9.54 -12.95 9.58
C ALA A 146 -9.10 -11.58 9.07
N ALA A 147 -9.95 -10.85 8.35
CA ALA A 147 -9.65 -9.49 7.90
C ALA A 147 -9.50 -8.51 9.07
N GLN A 148 -10.32 -8.61 10.10
CA GLN A 148 -10.20 -7.78 11.31
C GLN A 148 -8.91 -8.07 12.08
N SER A 149 -8.56 -9.35 12.26
CA SER A 149 -7.29 -9.72 12.91
C SER A 149 -6.09 -9.21 12.13
N ALA A 150 -6.10 -9.30 10.80
CA ALA A 150 -5.04 -8.77 9.96
C ALA A 150 -4.90 -7.24 10.10
N GLN A 151 -6.02 -6.50 10.22
CA GLN A 151 -5.97 -5.05 10.48
C GLN A 151 -5.33 -4.71 11.83
N THR A 152 -5.57 -5.49 12.89
CA THR A 152 -4.93 -5.27 14.19
C THR A 152 -3.43 -5.57 14.15
N HIS A 153 -2.98 -6.44 13.26
CA HIS A 153 -1.57 -6.76 13.08
C HIS A 153 -0.76 -5.68 12.35
N LEU A 154 -1.38 -4.78 11.60
CA LEU A 154 -0.66 -3.73 10.86
C LEU A 154 0.30 -2.91 11.73
N ALA A 155 -0.15 -2.53 12.93
CA ALA A 155 0.66 -1.78 13.88
C ALA A 155 1.88 -2.59 14.37
N SER A 156 1.69 -3.89 14.61
CA SER A 156 2.76 -4.79 15.02
C SER A 156 3.79 -4.99 13.90
N VAL A 157 3.33 -5.16 12.67
CA VAL A 157 4.21 -5.26 11.49
C VAL A 157 5.01 -3.98 11.31
N ALA A 158 4.36 -2.80 11.37
CA ALA A 158 5.05 -1.52 11.30
C ALA A 158 6.12 -1.38 12.38
N ALA A 159 5.78 -1.76 13.62
CA ALA A 159 6.69 -1.64 14.76
C ALA A 159 7.97 -2.46 14.59
N GLN A 160 7.91 -3.64 13.95
CA GLN A 160 9.09 -4.48 13.71
C GLN A 160 10.20 -3.76 12.94
N TYR A 161 9.83 -2.93 11.97
CA TYR A 161 10.78 -2.18 11.14
C TYR A 161 11.13 -0.82 11.75
N LEU A 162 10.19 -0.19 12.47
CA LEU A 162 10.34 1.18 12.96
C LEU A 162 10.92 1.27 14.38
N VAL A 163 11.03 0.15 15.08
CA VAL A 163 11.69 0.11 16.40
C VAL A 163 13.14 0.57 16.24
N GLY A 164 13.58 1.49 17.08
CA GLY A 164 14.93 2.05 17.01
C GLY A 164 15.12 3.24 16.06
N THR A 165 14.15 3.54 15.16
CA THR A 165 14.22 4.73 14.29
C THR A 165 13.81 6.03 14.99
N GLY A 166 13.24 5.96 16.18
CA GLY A 166 12.64 7.09 16.88
C GLY A 166 11.27 7.53 16.35
N LEU A 167 10.80 6.98 15.22
CA LEU A 167 9.52 7.35 14.62
C LEU A 167 8.31 6.96 15.49
N LEU A 168 8.45 5.96 16.34
CA LEU A 168 7.40 5.49 17.25
C LEU A 168 7.38 6.22 18.58
N TYR A 169 8.41 7.02 18.86
CA TYR A 169 8.50 7.75 20.13
C TYR A 169 7.41 8.80 20.24
N ARG A 170 6.55 8.69 21.25
CA ARG A 170 5.42 9.60 21.49
C ARG A 170 5.70 10.63 22.60
N GLY A 171 6.90 10.62 23.16
CA GLY A 171 7.31 11.57 24.18
C GLY A 171 7.69 12.94 23.62
N ARG A 172 8.11 13.86 24.49
CA ARG A 172 8.67 15.15 24.13
C ARG A 172 9.94 14.90 23.32
N GLY A 173 9.90 15.08 22.00
CA GLY A 173 11.09 15.02 21.16
C GLY A 173 12.02 16.18 21.56
N CYS A 174 13.25 15.88 21.97
CA CYS A 174 14.32 16.85 21.88
C CYS A 174 14.49 17.15 20.39
N GLY A 175 14.03 18.32 19.94
CA GLY A 175 14.19 18.74 18.54
C GLY A 175 15.68 18.70 18.19
N TYR A 176 15.99 18.11 17.05
CA TYR A 176 17.34 18.15 16.50
C TYR A 176 17.78 19.62 16.41
N GLY A 177 18.69 20.03 17.28
CA GLY A 177 19.26 21.38 17.27
C GLY A 177 19.28 22.13 18.61
N HIS A 178 18.59 21.69 19.64
CA HIS A 178 18.71 22.28 20.96
C HIS A 178 18.69 21.18 22.01
N VAL A 179 19.88 20.77 22.41
CA VAL A 179 20.05 19.95 23.64
C VAL A 179 19.79 20.88 24.82
N PRO A 180 18.65 20.75 25.54
CA PRO A 180 18.47 21.52 26.73
C PRO A 180 19.52 21.07 27.78
N PRO A 181 20.11 21.97 28.54
CA PRO A 181 21.21 21.68 29.50
C PRO A 181 20.84 20.73 30.63
N CYS A 182 19.63 20.20 30.65
CA CYS A 182 19.15 19.24 31.66
C CYS A 182 19.37 17.76 31.30
N CYS A 183 19.98 17.44 30.16
CA CYS A 183 20.27 16.04 29.77
C CYS A 183 21.74 15.63 30.03
N ASP A 184 22.60 16.53 30.55
CA ASP A 184 24.01 16.25 30.82
C ASP A 184 24.27 15.77 32.26
N GLY A 185 23.31 15.13 32.89
CA GLY A 185 23.46 14.68 34.27
C GLY A 185 22.70 13.39 34.58
N LEU A 186 23.14 12.25 34.04
CA LEU A 186 22.99 10.91 34.63
C LEU A 186 24.13 10.02 34.18
#